data_6cfe79dadb2437673470d44801356799
#
_entry.id   6cfe79dadb2437673470d44801356799
#
_cell.length_a   1.000
_cell.length_b   1.000
_cell.length_c   1.000
_cell.angle_alpha   90.00
_cell.angle_beta   90.00
_cell.angle_gamma   90.00
#
_symmetry.space_group_name_H-M   'P 1'
#
loop_
_entity.id
_entity.type
_entity.pdbx_description
1 polymer ?
#
loop_
_entity_poly.entity_id
_entity_poly.type
_entity_poly.pdbx_seq_one_letter_code
_entity_poly.pdbx_strand_id
1 'polypeptide(L)'
;EVLETEELEQLYNQATTDSKGEAVVGGYLVIVTDTDTKDPVSNAIVTLHADDTLSIRLPNSRQLDYADQTTVTVLLTKDKSAVEGMFVTMTDKHDNYCAGNTDSNGQVTVPGTSGKTNEDGNTTVGWEDEDGDRWTLTVTVEDYETGRPIEDAEVSIGKGGNITVTLPDGTDMDEDNRITVTVTDNERAPQEGVTVIVKGDLGQSERGETDEDGKLTVPAVTETEYHGAHI
;
A
#
# COMPACT_ATOMS: atom_id res chain seq x y z
N GLU A 1 -1.86 18.57 -37.17
CA GLU A 1 -0.81 18.11 -36.25
C GLU A 1 -1.09 16.63 -36.01
N VAL A 2 -0.20 15.74 -36.42
CA VAL A 2 -0.35 14.30 -36.24
C VAL A 2 0.34 14.03 -34.89
N LEU A 3 -0.44 13.62 -33.88
CA LEU A 3 0.10 13.21 -32.58
C LEU A 3 1.03 12.01 -32.81
N GLU A 4 2.17 11.99 -32.09
CA GLU A 4 3.08 10.86 -32.12
C GLU A 4 2.41 9.62 -31.50
N THR A 5 2.85 8.43 -31.88
CA THR A 5 2.20 7.15 -31.46
C THR A 5 2.14 7.00 -29.95
N GLU A 6 3.16 7.48 -29.22
CA GLU A 6 3.21 7.48 -27.75
C GLU A 6 2.16 8.39 -27.11
N GLU A 7 1.88 9.57 -27.68
CA GLU A 7 0.82 10.46 -27.20
C GLU A 7 -0.58 9.88 -27.44
N LEU A 8 -0.75 9.13 -28.54
CA LEU A 8 -2.00 8.42 -28.84
C LEU A 8 -2.22 7.24 -27.90
N GLU A 9 -1.18 6.47 -27.56
CA GLU A 9 -1.26 5.38 -26.59
C GLU A 9 -1.62 5.89 -25.19
N GLN A 10 -1.05 7.01 -24.73
CA GLN A 10 -1.43 7.64 -23.47
C GLN A 10 -2.91 8.07 -23.43
N LEU A 11 -3.45 8.59 -24.55
CA LEU A 11 -4.85 9.03 -24.64
C LEU A 11 -5.86 7.87 -24.52
N TYR A 12 -5.47 6.63 -24.91
CA TYR A 12 -6.35 5.46 -24.82
C TYR A 12 -6.21 4.70 -23.49
N ASN A 13 -5.13 4.91 -22.77
CA ASN A 13 -4.79 4.17 -21.55
C ASN A 13 -5.02 4.97 -20.27
N GLN A 14 -5.43 6.24 -20.36
CA GLN A 14 -5.76 7.06 -19.20
C GLN A 14 -7.12 7.74 -19.36
N ALA A 15 -7.92 7.73 -18.29
CA ALA A 15 -9.20 8.42 -18.23
C ALA A 15 -9.46 8.93 -16.83
N THR A 16 -10.37 9.91 -16.72
CA THR A 16 -10.84 10.43 -15.44
C THR A 16 -12.25 9.93 -15.19
N THR A 17 -12.56 9.48 -13.96
CA THR A 17 -13.92 9.05 -13.60
C THR A 17 -14.91 10.21 -13.71
N ASP A 18 -16.06 9.91 -14.26
CA ASP A 18 -17.18 10.86 -14.44
C ASP A 18 -18.01 11.03 -13.13
N SER A 19 -19.17 11.69 -13.23
CA SER A 19 -20.09 11.89 -12.11
C SER A 19 -20.74 10.61 -11.58
N LYS A 20 -20.57 9.47 -12.29
CA LYS A 20 -21.01 8.14 -11.84
C LYS A 20 -19.87 7.32 -11.29
N GLY A 21 -18.65 7.88 -11.21
CA GLY A 21 -17.45 7.18 -10.84
C GLY A 21 -16.91 6.26 -11.93
N GLU A 22 -17.33 6.43 -13.20
CA GLU A 22 -17.00 5.54 -14.30
C GLU A 22 -15.88 6.12 -15.19
N ALA A 23 -14.91 5.28 -15.56
CA ALA A 23 -13.87 5.57 -16.56
C ALA A 23 -13.72 4.37 -17.50
N VAL A 24 -13.38 4.63 -18.78
CA VAL A 24 -13.09 3.59 -19.76
C VAL A 24 -11.65 3.70 -20.21
N VAL A 25 -10.86 2.64 -20.04
CA VAL A 25 -9.46 2.55 -20.43
C VAL A 25 -9.19 1.19 -21.06
N GLY A 26 -8.52 1.15 -22.22
CA GLY A 26 -8.04 -0.08 -22.86
C GLY A 26 -9.09 -1.21 -23.03
N GLY A 27 -10.38 -0.89 -23.12
CA GLY A 27 -11.45 -1.89 -23.21
C GLY A 27 -12.04 -2.33 -21.87
N TYR A 28 -11.58 -1.76 -20.77
CA TYR A 28 -12.13 -1.94 -19.42
C TYR A 28 -13.04 -0.78 -19.03
N LEU A 29 -14.15 -1.08 -18.37
CA LEU A 29 -14.94 -0.13 -17.59
C LEU A 29 -14.50 -0.23 -16.15
N VAL A 30 -13.95 0.84 -15.60
CA VAL A 30 -13.51 0.96 -14.20
C VAL A 30 -14.51 1.84 -13.47
N ILE A 31 -15.06 1.34 -12.39
CA ILE A 31 -16.03 2.04 -11.55
C ILE A 31 -15.40 2.21 -10.17
N VAL A 32 -15.33 3.45 -9.69
CA VAL A 32 -14.76 3.80 -8.39
C VAL A 32 -15.86 4.36 -7.49
N THR A 33 -16.08 3.70 -6.36
CA THR A 33 -17.14 4.08 -5.41
C THR A 33 -16.63 4.07 -3.98
N ASP A 34 -17.26 4.84 -3.13
CA ASP A 34 -17.19 4.68 -1.70
C ASP A 34 -17.73 3.29 -1.30
N THR A 35 -17.05 2.59 -0.38
CA THR A 35 -17.41 1.22 -0.04
C THR A 35 -18.70 1.13 0.77
N ASP A 36 -18.93 2.07 1.69
CA ASP A 36 -20.07 2.04 2.61
C ASP A 36 -21.30 2.68 1.99
N THR A 37 -21.17 3.89 1.44
CA THR A 37 -22.32 4.66 0.89
C THR A 37 -22.66 4.26 -0.54
N LYS A 38 -21.74 3.64 -1.28
CA LYS A 38 -21.81 3.36 -2.71
C LYS A 38 -21.83 4.62 -3.59
N ASP A 39 -21.53 5.78 -3.00
CA ASP A 39 -21.44 7.01 -3.76
C ASP A 39 -20.28 6.97 -4.78
N PRO A 40 -20.48 7.53 -5.97
CA PRO A 40 -19.44 7.53 -7.00
C PRO A 40 -18.26 8.45 -6.62
N VAL A 41 -17.04 7.98 -6.85
CA VAL A 41 -15.84 8.80 -6.74
C VAL A 41 -15.51 9.38 -8.12
N SER A 42 -15.89 10.64 -8.33
CA SER A 42 -15.60 11.38 -9.56
C SER A 42 -14.22 12.04 -9.51
N ASN A 43 -13.65 12.31 -10.71
CA ASN A 43 -12.33 12.93 -10.89
C ASN A 43 -11.14 12.09 -10.38
N ALA A 44 -11.29 10.79 -10.18
CA ALA A 44 -10.17 9.88 -10.04
C ALA A 44 -9.50 9.66 -11.39
N ILE A 45 -8.17 9.67 -11.44
CA ILE A 45 -7.40 9.39 -12.66
C ILE A 45 -7.13 7.90 -12.71
N VAL A 46 -7.59 7.24 -13.76
CA VAL A 46 -7.41 5.80 -14.00
C VAL A 46 -6.43 5.63 -15.15
N THR A 47 -5.38 4.87 -14.96
CA THR A 47 -4.37 4.55 -15.97
C THR A 47 -4.24 3.04 -16.11
N LEU A 48 -4.32 2.53 -17.34
CA LEU A 48 -3.99 1.16 -17.70
C LEU A 48 -2.54 1.11 -18.16
N HIS A 49 -1.74 0.25 -17.56
CA HIS A 49 -0.34 0.04 -17.92
C HIS A 49 -0.17 -1.06 -18.98
N ALA A 50 1.00 -1.10 -19.62
CA ALA A 50 1.31 -2.05 -20.67
C ALA A 50 1.36 -3.53 -20.22
N ASP A 51 1.47 -3.76 -18.93
CA ASP A 51 1.46 -5.07 -18.26
C ASP A 51 0.05 -5.50 -17.79
N ASP A 52 -0.99 -4.83 -18.26
CA ASP A 52 -2.38 -5.04 -17.87
C ASP A 52 -2.67 -4.77 -16.37
N THR A 53 -1.89 -3.92 -15.71
CA THR A 53 -2.20 -3.41 -14.38
C THR A 53 -2.92 -2.07 -14.43
N LEU A 54 -3.71 -1.75 -13.40
CA LEU A 54 -4.40 -0.46 -13.27
C LEU A 54 -3.80 0.36 -12.13
N SER A 55 -3.51 1.64 -12.37
CA SER A 55 -3.27 2.60 -11.31
C SER A 55 -4.39 3.63 -11.24
N ILE A 56 -4.80 3.97 -10.01
CA ILE A 56 -5.85 4.94 -9.73
C ILE A 56 -5.29 5.99 -8.78
N ARG A 57 -5.31 7.26 -9.21
CA ARG A 57 -5.03 8.38 -8.34
C ARG A 57 -6.34 9.01 -7.91
N LEU A 58 -6.58 9.02 -6.61
CA LEU A 58 -7.79 9.61 -6.03
C LEU A 58 -7.79 11.14 -6.20
N PRO A 59 -8.99 11.77 -6.30
CA PRO A 59 -9.10 13.22 -6.28
C PRO A 59 -8.62 13.79 -4.94
N ASN A 60 -8.14 15.05 -4.93
CA ASN A 60 -7.61 15.70 -3.72
C ASN A 60 -8.61 15.82 -2.56
N SER A 61 -9.90 15.63 -2.83
CA SER A 61 -10.97 15.62 -1.83
C SER A 61 -11.11 14.29 -1.08
N ARG A 62 -10.36 13.24 -1.47
CA ARG A 62 -10.44 11.90 -0.91
C ARG A 62 -9.06 11.40 -0.53
N GLN A 63 -8.99 10.66 0.57
CA GLN A 63 -7.77 10.01 1.06
C GLN A 63 -7.96 8.50 1.08
N LEU A 64 -6.85 7.77 1.13
CA LEU A 64 -6.86 6.35 1.44
C LEU A 64 -7.03 6.21 2.94
N ASP A 65 -8.24 5.87 3.36
CA ASP A 65 -8.63 5.72 4.75
C ASP A 65 -9.48 4.47 4.92
N TYR A 66 -9.19 3.67 5.93
CA TYR A 66 -9.94 2.46 6.23
C TYR A 66 -11.36 2.78 6.76
N ALA A 67 -11.53 3.94 7.38
CA ALA A 67 -12.85 4.44 7.76
C ALA A 67 -13.70 4.87 6.56
N ASP A 68 -13.07 5.18 5.42
CA ASP A 68 -13.69 5.65 4.18
C ASP A 68 -13.16 4.88 2.96
N GLN A 69 -13.25 3.54 3.04
CA GLN A 69 -12.70 2.64 2.01
C GLN A 69 -13.28 2.92 0.62
N THR A 70 -12.47 2.66 -0.38
CA THR A 70 -12.86 2.79 -1.78
C THR A 70 -12.92 1.40 -2.43
N THR A 71 -14.02 1.11 -3.12
CA THR A 71 -14.20 -0.09 -3.94
C THR A 71 -13.98 0.26 -5.41
N VAL A 72 -13.10 -0.49 -6.05
CA VAL A 72 -12.88 -0.45 -7.50
C VAL A 72 -13.52 -1.68 -8.12
N THR A 73 -14.35 -1.50 -9.15
CA THR A 73 -14.94 -2.58 -9.93
C THR A 73 -14.41 -2.49 -11.36
N VAL A 74 -13.87 -3.58 -11.87
CA VAL A 74 -13.33 -3.69 -13.24
C VAL A 74 -14.16 -4.66 -14.06
N LEU A 75 -14.70 -4.18 -15.17
CA LEU A 75 -15.56 -4.93 -16.08
C LEU A 75 -15.03 -4.80 -17.51
N LEU A 76 -15.22 -5.82 -18.34
CA LEU A 76 -15.02 -5.67 -19.79
C LEU A 76 -16.11 -4.76 -20.38
N THR A 77 -15.73 -3.82 -21.24
CA THR A 77 -16.69 -2.89 -21.88
C THR A 77 -17.69 -3.61 -22.78
N LYS A 78 -17.27 -4.70 -23.47
CA LYS A 78 -18.02 -5.41 -24.50
C LYS A 78 -19.28 -6.11 -23.98
N ASP A 79 -19.21 -6.70 -22.79
CA ASP A 79 -20.28 -7.56 -22.24
C ASP A 79 -20.54 -7.35 -20.75
N LYS A 80 -19.81 -6.42 -20.12
CA LYS A 80 -19.88 -6.11 -18.67
C LYS A 80 -19.52 -7.30 -17.77
N SER A 81 -18.80 -8.29 -18.28
CA SER A 81 -18.29 -9.36 -17.45
C SER A 81 -17.20 -8.86 -16.48
N ALA A 82 -17.18 -9.43 -15.28
CA ALA A 82 -16.20 -9.14 -14.25
C ALA A 82 -14.78 -9.56 -14.71
N VAL A 83 -13.78 -8.77 -14.33
CA VAL A 83 -12.37 -9.07 -14.56
C VAL A 83 -11.75 -9.48 -13.23
N GLU A 84 -11.52 -10.78 -13.04
CA GLU A 84 -10.85 -11.35 -11.87
C GLU A 84 -9.33 -11.29 -12.02
N GLY A 85 -8.62 -11.02 -10.91
CA GLY A 85 -7.16 -11.05 -10.87
C GLY A 85 -6.46 -9.81 -11.42
N MET A 86 -7.20 -8.76 -11.83
CA MET A 86 -6.61 -7.49 -12.24
C MET A 86 -5.90 -6.86 -11.05
N PHE A 87 -4.59 -6.60 -11.18
CA PHE A 87 -3.84 -5.87 -10.17
C PHE A 87 -4.17 -4.38 -10.25
N VAL A 88 -4.66 -3.83 -9.15
CA VAL A 88 -5.07 -2.43 -9.03
C VAL A 88 -4.26 -1.77 -7.94
N THR A 89 -3.59 -0.68 -8.27
CA THR A 89 -2.92 0.19 -7.31
C THR A 89 -3.71 1.48 -7.11
N MET A 90 -3.64 2.04 -5.92
CA MET A 90 -4.31 3.30 -5.61
C MET A 90 -3.40 4.21 -4.79
N THR A 91 -3.40 5.49 -5.15
CA THR A 91 -2.68 6.54 -4.43
C THR A 91 -3.60 7.72 -4.14
N ASP A 92 -3.31 8.44 -3.06
CA ASP A 92 -3.96 9.71 -2.72
C ASP A 92 -3.01 10.91 -2.86
N LYS A 93 -3.47 12.09 -2.40
CA LYS A 93 -2.70 13.35 -2.46
C LYS A 93 -1.48 13.38 -1.53
N HIS A 94 -1.40 12.49 -0.55
CA HIS A 94 -0.30 12.38 0.40
C HIS A 94 0.68 11.26 0.00
N ASP A 95 0.50 10.68 -1.21
CA ASP A 95 1.23 9.54 -1.72
C ASP A 95 1.12 8.28 -0.83
N ASN A 96 0.02 8.19 -0.05
CA ASN A 96 -0.36 6.92 0.54
C ASN A 96 -0.69 5.95 -0.58
N TYR A 97 -0.29 4.70 -0.41
CA TYR A 97 -0.37 3.66 -1.44
C TYR A 97 -1.03 2.41 -0.91
N CYS A 98 -1.90 1.83 -1.67
CA CYS A 98 -2.40 0.48 -1.45
C CYS A 98 -2.64 -0.22 -2.79
N ALA A 99 -2.62 -1.54 -2.76
CA ALA A 99 -2.82 -2.37 -3.93
C ALA A 99 -3.61 -3.64 -3.58
N GLY A 100 -4.23 -4.22 -4.59
CA GLY A 100 -4.91 -5.51 -4.46
C GLY A 100 -5.35 -6.04 -5.81
N ASN A 101 -5.70 -7.32 -5.84
CA ASN A 101 -6.26 -7.95 -7.04
C ASN A 101 -7.79 -7.96 -6.95
N THR A 102 -8.43 -7.78 -8.09
CA THR A 102 -9.89 -7.91 -8.19
C THR A 102 -10.32 -9.36 -7.95
N ASP A 103 -11.42 -9.55 -7.25
CA ASP A 103 -12.05 -10.84 -6.99
C ASP A 103 -12.87 -11.36 -8.19
N SER A 104 -13.58 -12.47 -8.02
CA SER A 104 -14.46 -13.06 -9.05
C SER A 104 -15.63 -12.17 -9.50
N ASN A 105 -15.93 -11.12 -8.74
CA ASN A 105 -16.91 -10.09 -9.11
C ASN A 105 -16.24 -8.88 -9.80
N GLY A 106 -14.93 -8.94 -10.03
CA GLY A 106 -14.13 -7.85 -10.56
C GLY A 106 -13.91 -6.72 -9.57
N GLN A 107 -13.98 -6.98 -8.25
CA GLN A 107 -13.92 -5.95 -7.21
C GLN A 107 -12.67 -6.07 -6.35
N VAL A 108 -12.13 -4.92 -5.97
CA VAL A 108 -11.12 -4.78 -4.92
C VAL A 108 -11.50 -3.61 -4.01
N THR A 109 -11.36 -3.79 -2.71
CA THR A 109 -11.63 -2.75 -1.69
C THR A 109 -10.32 -2.38 -0.99
N VAL A 110 -10.02 -1.09 -0.93
CA VAL A 110 -8.77 -0.54 -0.40
C VAL A 110 -9.03 0.69 0.51
N PRO A 111 -8.18 0.93 1.53
CA PRO A 111 -7.13 0.03 2.00
C PRO A 111 -7.69 -1.23 2.64
N GLY A 112 -6.95 -2.34 2.55
CA GLY A 112 -7.27 -3.58 3.25
C GLY A 112 -6.52 -3.71 4.58
N THR A 113 -6.67 -4.87 5.25
CA THR A 113 -5.90 -5.22 6.46
C THR A 113 -4.49 -5.72 6.12
N SER A 114 -4.17 -5.83 4.84
CA SER A 114 -2.84 -6.20 4.35
C SER A 114 -2.59 -5.56 2.99
N GLY A 115 -1.30 -5.42 2.64
CA GLY A 115 -0.85 -4.90 1.36
C GLY A 115 0.62 -5.25 1.13
N LYS A 116 1.12 -4.94 -0.07
CA LYS A 116 2.54 -5.01 -0.41
C LYS A 116 3.11 -3.62 -0.57
N THR A 117 4.37 -3.45 -0.17
CA THR A 117 5.09 -2.21 -0.40
C THR A 117 5.38 -1.99 -1.88
N ASN A 118 5.29 -0.74 -2.32
CA ASN A 118 5.63 -0.30 -3.68
C ASN A 118 7.15 -0.04 -3.85
N GLU A 119 7.53 0.53 -5.00
CA GLU A 119 8.91 0.94 -5.32
C GLU A 119 9.52 1.96 -4.34
N ASP A 120 8.69 2.71 -3.61
CA ASP A 120 9.10 3.61 -2.53
C ASP A 120 9.08 2.95 -1.15
N GLY A 121 8.88 1.64 -1.07
CA GLY A 121 8.79 0.87 0.16
C GLY A 121 7.52 1.10 0.99
N ASN A 122 6.48 1.72 0.42
CA ASN A 122 5.29 2.15 1.15
C ASN A 122 4.08 1.26 0.89
N THR A 123 3.28 1.02 1.93
CA THR A 123 1.91 0.51 1.80
C THR A 123 1.02 1.08 2.90
N THR A 124 -0.28 1.21 2.61
CA THR A 124 -1.29 1.66 3.56
C THR A 124 -2.22 0.50 3.89
N VAL A 125 -2.39 0.25 5.18
CA VAL A 125 -3.25 -0.79 5.74
C VAL A 125 -4.16 -0.21 6.81
N GLY A 126 -5.29 -0.87 7.08
CA GLY A 126 -6.21 -0.41 8.11
C GLY A 126 -6.88 -1.57 8.83
N TRP A 127 -7.46 -1.29 9.99
CA TRP A 127 -8.20 -2.26 10.78
C TRP A 127 -9.30 -1.60 11.59
N GLU A 128 -10.21 -2.43 12.09
CA GLU A 128 -11.22 -2.05 13.05
C GLU A 128 -10.87 -2.68 14.40
N ASP A 129 -10.85 -1.89 15.46
CA ASP A 129 -10.57 -2.36 16.81
C ASP A 129 -11.81 -3.00 17.47
N GLU A 130 -11.68 -3.41 18.74
CA GLU A 130 -12.74 -4.10 19.47
C GLU A 130 -13.95 -3.18 19.79
N ASP A 131 -13.73 -1.88 19.81
CA ASP A 131 -14.75 -0.85 20.05
C ASP A 131 -15.45 -0.43 18.75
N GLY A 132 -14.97 -0.91 17.59
CA GLY A 132 -15.51 -0.60 16.26
C GLY A 132 -14.91 0.67 15.66
N ASP A 133 -13.86 1.22 16.26
CA ASP A 133 -13.13 2.34 15.70
C ASP A 133 -12.22 1.85 14.57
N ARG A 134 -12.18 2.62 13.48
CA ARG A 134 -11.44 2.30 12.26
C ARG A 134 -10.16 3.15 12.17
N TRP A 135 -9.06 2.49 11.95
CA TRP A 135 -7.72 3.08 11.94
C TRP A 135 -7.02 2.83 10.61
N THR A 136 -6.16 3.75 10.21
CA THR A 136 -5.37 3.67 9.00
C THR A 136 -3.91 3.97 9.32
N LEU A 137 -3.01 3.10 8.87
CA LEU A 137 -1.57 3.29 9.01
C LEU A 137 -0.88 3.16 7.66
N THR A 138 0.12 4.00 7.43
CA THR A 138 1.07 3.85 6.33
C THR A 138 2.37 3.31 6.90
N VAL A 139 2.84 2.22 6.30
CA VAL A 139 4.06 1.51 6.69
C VAL A 139 5.08 1.67 5.57
N THR A 140 6.27 2.14 5.94
CA THR A 140 7.43 2.23 5.05
C THR A 140 8.48 1.23 5.51
N VAL A 141 9.06 0.47 4.59
CA VAL A 141 10.09 -0.54 4.85
C VAL A 141 11.34 -0.20 4.05
N GLU A 142 12.47 -0.04 4.74
CA GLU A 142 13.74 0.39 4.16
C GLU A 142 14.91 -0.43 4.72
N ASP A 143 15.94 -0.61 3.90
CA ASP A 143 17.26 -1.05 4.36
C ASP A 143 17.89 0.07 5.21
N TYR A 144 18.27 -0.25 6.44
CA TYR A 144 18.76 0.74 7.41
C TYR A 144 20.07 1.42 6.97
N GLU A 145 21.01 0.66 6.39
CA GLU A 145 22.34 1.17 6.07
C GLU A 145 22.33 2.08 4.84
N THR A 146 21.48 1.75 3.86
CA THR A 146 21.45 2.45 2.57
C THR A 146 20.28 3.41 2.42
N GLY A 147 19.24 3.29 3.27
CA GLY A 147 17.97 4.00 3.13
C GLY A 147 17.21 3.62 1.85
N ARG A 148 17.52 2.46 1.26
CA ARG A 148 16.81 1.99 0.06
C ARG A 148 15.47 1.40 0.44
N PRO A 149 14.41 1.76 -0.29
CA PRO A 149 13.11 1.15 -0.09
C PRO A 149 13.15 -0.36 -0.39
N ILE A 150 12.37 -1.12 0.37
CA ILE A 150 12.15 -2.56 0.13
C ILE A 150 10.76 -2.71 -0.47
N GLU A 151 10.74 -3.00 -1.77
CA GLU A 151 9.54 -3.29 -2.54
C GLU A 151 9.06 -4.72 -2.28
N ASP A 152 7.77 -4.99 -2.50
CA ASP A 152 7.12 -6.29 -2.35
C ASP A 152 7.16 -6.90 -0.93
N ALA A 153 7.53 -6.15 0.11
CA ALA A 153 7.37 -6.60 1.48
C ALA A 153 5.86 -6.72 1.80
N GLU A 154 5.46 -7.88 2.32
CA GLU A 154 4.07 -8.10 2.74
C GLU A 154 3.83 -7.49 4.12
N VAL A 155 2.94 -6.53 4.20
CA VAL A 155 2.53 -5.88 5.45
C VAL A 155 1.11 -6.31 5.79
N SER A 156 0.89 -6.70 7.03
CA SER A 156 -0.45 -6.99 7.54
C SER A 156 -0.63 -6.38 8.93
N ILE A 157 -1.87 -5.96 9.22
CA ILE A 157 -2.25 -5.47 10.53
C ILE A 157 -3.24 -6.43 11.18
N GLY A 158 -2.93 -6.87 12.38
CA GLY A 158 -3.77 -7.77 13.15
C GLY A 158 -4.72 -7.03 14.09
N LYS A 159 -5.62 -7.79 14.70
CA LYS A 159 -6.47 -7.27 15.78
C LYS A 159 -5.60 -6.70 16.89
N GLY A 160 -5.89 -5.47 17.31
CA GLY A 160 -5.09 -4.74 18.29
C GLY A 160 -3.96 -3.90 17.71
N GLY A 161 -3.94 -3.66 16.39
CA GLY A 161 -3.03 -2.72 15.75
C GLY A 161 -1.58 -3.21 15.60
N ASN A 162 -1.31 -4.50 15.84
CA ASN A 162 0.02 -5.07 15.66
C ASN A 162 0.32 -5.25 14.17
N ILE A 163 1.47 -4.73 13.73
CA ILE A 163 1.93 -4.85 12.34
C ILE A 163 2.85 -6.05 12.20
N THR A 164 2.67 -6.82 11.13
CA THR A 164 3.61 -7.84 10.69
C THR A 164 4.13 -7.46 9.32
N VAL A 165 5.45 -7.37 9.17
CA VAL A 165 6.16 -7.18 7.90
C VAL A 165 6.86 -8.48 7.57
N THR A 166 6.59 -9.06 6.40
CA THR A 166 7.31 -10.21 5.86
C THR A 166 8.14 -9.73 4.68
N LEU A 167 9.46 -9.85 4.79
CA LEU A 167 10.38 -9.41 3.75
C LEU A 167 10.26 -10.30 2.51
N PRO A 168 10.50 -9.77 1.30
CA PRO A 168 10.48 -10.56 0.08
C PRO A 168 11.64 -11.57 0.04
N ASP A 169 11.46 -12.62 -0.76
CA ASP A 169 12.45 -13.68 -0.96
C ASP A 169 13.83 -13.10 -1.34
N GLY A 170 14.88 -13.56 -0.67
CA GLY A 170 16.25 -13.09 -0.87
C GLY A 170 16.62 -11.82 -0.10
N THR A 171 15.76 -11.33 0.77
CA THR A 171 16.06 -10.23 1.69
C THR A 171 16.35 -10.80 3.08
N ASP A 172 17.62 -10.84 3.43
CA ASP A 172 18.08 -11.28 4.76
C ASP A 172 17.93 -10.16 5.79
N MET A 173 17.76 -10.56 7.05
CA MET A 173 17.74 -9.67 8.20
C MET A 173 18.74 -10.19 9.23
N ASP A 174 19.87 -9.49 9.37
CA ASP A 174 20.95 -9.79 10.31
C ASP A 174 21.65 -8.51 10.82
N GLU A 175 22.75 -8.63 11.55
CA GLU A 175 23.47 -7.46 12.09
C GLU A 175 24.04 -6.53 11.03
N ASP A 176 24.34 -7.06 9.82
CA ASP A 176 24.88 -6.31 8.68
C ASP A 176 23.76 -5.80 7.73
N ASN A 177 22.57 -6.43 7.78
CA ASN A 177 21.41 -6.11 6.94
C ASN A 177 20.20 -5.78 7.84
N ARG A 178 20.25 -4.63 8.48
CA ARG A 178 19.16 -4.17 9.35
C ARG A 178 18.03 -3.54 8.55
N ILE A 179 16.83 -3.71 9.04
CA ILE A 179 15.62 -3.19 8.42
C ILE A 179 15.02 -2.09 9.30
N THR A 180 14.68 -0.97 8.70
CA THR A 180 13.88 0.07 9.35
C THR A 180 12.44 0.00 8.86
N VAL A 181 11.52 -0.07 9.81
CA VAL A 181 10.08 0.05 9.57
C VAL A 181 9.62 1.37 10.17
N THR A 182 9.04 2.24 9.35
CA THR A 182 8.44 3.50 9.77
C THR A 182 6.93 3.38 9.70
N VAL A 183 6.23 3.77 10.76
CA VAL A 183 4.77 3.74 10.85
C VAL A 183 4.24 5.14 11.06
N THR A 184 3.35 5.57 10.17
CA THR A 184 2.67 6.87 10.25
C THR A 184 1.16 6.68 10.08
N ASP A 185 0.37 7.66 10.48
CA ASP A 185 -1.04 7.71 10.08
C ASP A 185 -1.20 8.13 8.60
N ASN A 186 -2.42 8.24 8.13
CA ASN A 186 -2.74 8.64 6.76
C ASN A 186 -2.43 10.13 6.45
N GLU A 187 -2.10 10.93 7.46
CA GLU A 187 -1.63 12.32 7.33
C GLU A 187 -0.10 12.44 7.47
N ARG A 188 0.61 11.30 7.56
CA ARG A 188 2.06 11.19 7.74
C ARG A 188 2.57 11.59 9.13
N ALA A 189 1.72 11.64 10.15
CA ALA A 189 2.19 11.83 11.52
C ALA A 189 2.76 10.51 12.08
N PRO A 190 3.95 10.54 12.72
CA PRO A 190 4.59 9.33 13.26
C PRO A 190 3.74 8.69 14.36
N GLN A 191 3.75 7.36 14.41
CA GLN A 191 3.00 6.57 15.38
C GLN A 191 3.96 5.86 16.32
N GLU A 192 4.07 6.35 17.55
CA GLU A 192 4.88 5.77 18.64
C GLU A 192 4.17 4.60 19.30
N GLY A 193 4.95 3.60 19.77
CA GLY A 193 4.44 2.47 20.56
C GLY A 193 3.70 1.41 19.74
N VAL A 194 3.74 1.48 18.42
CA VAL A 194 3.15 0.44 17.56
C VAL A 194 4.03 -0.80 17.60
N THR A 195 3.45 -1.93 17.99
CA THR A 195 4.16 -3.20 17.93
C THR A 195 4.33 -3.66 16.49
N VAL A 196 5.59 -3.88 16.07
CA VAL A 196 5.94 -4.38 14.74
C VAL A 196 6.71 -5.70 14.88
N ILE A 197 6.35 -6.66 14.04
CA ILE A 197 7.06 -7.94 13.90
C ILE A 197 7.60 -7.99 12.46
N VAL A 198 8.92 -8.11 12.31
CA VAL A 198 9.57 -8.26 11.01
C VAL A 198 10.03 -9.71 10.86
N LYS A 199 9.70 -10.32 9.73
CA LYS A 199 10.06 -11.69 9.38
C LYS A 199 10.93 -11.69 8.13
N GLY A 200 12.12 -12.26 8.24
CA GLY A 200 13.04 -12.49 7.11
C GLY A 200 12.71 -13.78 6.36
N ASP A 201 13.24 -13.90 5.16
CA ASP A 201 13.06 -15.05 4.26
C ASP A 201 13.57 -16.38 4.87
N LEU A 202 14.69 -16.34 5.60
CA LEU A 202 15.29 -17.54 6.21
C LEU A 202 14.67 -17.93 7.58
N GLY A 203 13.49 -17.37 7.91
CA GLY A 203 12.78 -17.68 9.14
C GLY A 203 13.23 -16.85 10.36
N GLN A 204 14.03 -15.80 10.16
CA GLN A 204 14.29 -14.80 11.19
C GLN A 204 12.99 -14.10 11.56
N SER A 205 12.87 -13.73 12.84
CA SER A 205 11.72 -12.95 13.31
C SER A 205 12.15 -12.07 14.47
N GLU A 206 12.00 -10.77 14.27
CA GLU A 206 12.29 -9.74 15.26
C GLU A 206 11.01 -8.98 15.62
N ARG A 207 10.94 -8.51 16.85
CA ARG A 207 9.79 -7.77 17.37
C ARG A 207 10.25 -6.58 18.19
N GLY A 208 9.59 -5.46 18.00
CA GLY A 208 9.80 -4.25 18.81
C GLY A 208 8.61 -3.31 18.74
N GLU A 209 8.76 -2.16 19.33
CA GLU A 209 7.81 -1.06 19.29
C GLU A 209 8.46 0.14 18.59
N THR A 210 7.67 0.91 17.85
CA THR A 210 8.13 2.14 17.21
C THR A 210 8.45 3.21 18.26
N ASP A 211 9.47 4.00 17.97
CA ASP A 211 9.90 5.15 18.77
C ASP A 211 9.05 6.43 18.49
N GLU A 212 9.47 7.57 19.06
CA GLU A 212 8.81 8.88 18.90
C GLU A 212 8.76 9.40 17.44
N ASP A 213 9.65 8.90 16.59
CA ASP A 213 9.68 9.16 15.14
C ASP A 213 8.86 8.14 14.34
N GLY A 214 8.14 7.23 15.03
CA GLY A 214 7.38 6.14 14.43
C GLY A 214 8.25 5.02 13.85
N LYS A 215 9.51 4.88 14.29
CA LYS A 215 10.49 3.97 13.68
C LYS A 215 10.84 2.80 14.59
N LEU A 216 11.01 1.64 13.96
CA LEU A 216 11.65 0.48 14.54
C LEU A 216 12.77 0.01 13.61
N THR A 217 13.98 -0.17 14.14
CA THR A 217 15.10 -0.80 13.40
C THR A 217 15.41 -2.16 13.99
N VAL A 218 15.44 -3.19 13.15
CA VAL A 218 15.70 -4.58 13.55
C VAL A 218 16.76 -5.22 12.62
N PRO A 219 17.58 -6.17 13.16
CA PRO A 219 17.71 -6.45 14.59
C PRO A 219 18.27 -5.25 15.37
N ALA A 220 17.92 -5.18 16.65
CA ALA A 220 18.47 -4.18 17.54
C ALA A 220 19.98 -4.40 17.71
N VAL A 221 20.77 -3.31 17.69
CA VAL A 221 22.20 -3.39 18.01
C VAL A 221 22.34 -3.76 19.49
N THR A 222 22.83 -4.95 19.77
CA THR A 222 23.33 -5.27 21.10
C THR A 222 24.68 -4.56 21.28
N GLU A 223 24.71 -3.42 21.96
CA GLU A 223 25.98 -2.86 22.46
C GLU A 223 26.62 -3.92 23.35
N THR A 224 27.60 -4.66 22.81
CA THR A 224 28.53 -5.43 23.63
C THR A 224 29.37 -4.40 24.39
N GLU A 225 28.99 -4.11 25.66
CA GLU A 225 29.86 -3.38 26.59
C GLU A 225 31.20 -4.09 26.60
N TYR A 226 32.18 -3.51 25.92
CA TYR A 226 33.56 -3.92 26.03
C TYR A 226 34.04 -3.52 27.44
N HIS A 227 33.80 -4.38 28.42
CA HIS A 227 34.49 -4.30 29.69
C HIS A 227 35.97 -4.59 29.41
N GLY A 228 36.70 -3.53 29.03
CA GLY A 228 38.14 -3.55 28.94
C GLY A 228 38.70 -3.96 30.29
N ALA A 229 39.26 -5.17 30.36
CA ALA A 229 40.05 -5.58 31.49
C ALA A 229 41.27 -4.65 31.57
N HIS A 230 41.26 -3.73 32.51
CA HIS A 230 42.49 -3.06 32.94
C HIS A 230 43.38 -4.11 33.58
N ILE A 231 44.51 -4.39 32.93
CA ILE A 231 45.66 -5.10 33.47
C ILE A 231 46.55 -4.06 34.16
#